data_103dce18056651894002718aa7e18660
#
_entry.id   103dce18056651894002718aa7e18660
#
_cell.length_a   1.000
_cell.length_b   1.000
_cell.length_c   1.000
_cell.angle_alpha   90.00
_cell.angle_beta   90.00
_cell.angle_gamma   90.00
#
_symmetry.space_group_name_H-M   'P 1'
#
loop_
_entity.id
_entity.type
_entity.pdbx_description
1 polymer ?
#
loop_
_entity_poly.entity_id
_entity_poly.type
_entity_poly.pdbx_seq_one_letter_code
_entity_poly.pdbx_strand_id
1 'polypeptide(L)'
;MKHIKRNILISIFLLMIISIINIYNAKYLNSLYTYYYIKDIIWYVLGFIAFFFITKINTKKIFNISFILYIINIVLLILTLIIGKEINGSKGWLKIGSISIQPSEFMKLTLTIFLIKVSLIKEKNSKNILKLFIITFIPSLLVFLEPDTGAIIFYIIILITILFTKNINYKYKVFLGITLLFSFILGIYLIKNPLLIQNIFNNESYRIKRILNYKQSYQMDMALTNIYSTPFIRNGFNKILLYLPEGITDFILDFTIGNFGFISLYIILLLYLNIIFNLCKLIKSSNDKKTNYLIISFIIMFFINIAINVSMNLGTFPIIGITLPFLSYGGSSLLFYFIFIGLIFSLVNKDT
;
A
#
# COMPACT_ATOMS: atom_id res chain seq x y z
N MET A 1 -3.78 18.40 19.58
CA MET A 1 -4.25 17.56 18.48
C MET A 1 -4.41 18.29 17.15
N LYS A 2 -4.98 19.51 17.08
CA LYS A 2 -5.12 20.26 15.82
C LYS A 2 -3.80 20.40 15.05
N HIS A 3 -2.68 20.75 15.73
CA HIS A 3 -1.35 20.88 15.09
C HIS A 3 -0.84 19.56 14.49
N ILE A 4 -1.06 18.43 15.18
CA ILE A 4 -0.62 17.11 14.70
C ILE A 4 -1.34 16.77 13.38
N LYS A 5 -2.69 16.93 13.36
CA LYS A 5 -3.50 16.69 12.16
C LYS A 5 -3.10 17.61 11.02
N ARG A 6 -2.86 18.90 11.31
CA ARG A 6 -2.39 19.87 10.31
C ARG A 6 -1.05 19.45 9.70
N ASN A 7 -0.09 19.01 10.51
CA ASN A 7 1.22 18.58 10.01
C ASN A 7 1.11 17.35 9.07
N ILE A 8 0.23 16.39 9.37
CA ILE A 8 -0.06 15.27 8.48
C ILE A 8 -0.60 15.77 7.15
N LEU A 9 -1.61 16.67 7.17
CA LEU A 9 -2.22 17.22 5.95
C LEU A 9 -1.23 18.05 5.12
N ILE A 10 -0.35 18.81 5.77
CA ILE A 10 0.71 19.56 5.06
C ILE A 10 1.64 18.61 4.34
N SER A 11 2.09 17.50 4.98
CA SER A 11 2.96 16.53 4.32
C SER A 11 2.25 15.85 3.14
N ILE A 12 0.97 15.50 3.26
CA ILE A 12 0.18 14.93 2.17
C ILE A 12 0.05 15.94 1.02
N PHE A 13 -0.21 17.20 1.34
CA PHE A 13 -0.32 18.26 0.34
C PHE A 13 0.99 18.50 -0.41
N LEU A 14 2.13 18.46 0.28
CA LEU A 14 3.44 18.55 -0.37
C LEU A 14 3.74 17.35 -1.26
N LEU A 15 3.42 16.13 -0.82
CA LEU A 15 3.52 14.91 -1.64
C LEU A 15 2.63 15.01 -2.89
N MET A 16 1.41 15.54 -2.76
CA MET A 16 0.50 15.80 -3.89
C MET A 16 1.13 16.75 -4.92
N ILE A 17 1.74 17.84 -4.47
CA ILE A 17 2.42 18.78 -5.38
C ILE A 17 3.53 18.07 -6.14
N ILE A 18 4.37 17.30 -5.45
CA ILE A 18 5.46 16.53 -6.06
C ILE A 18 4.89 15.53 -7.07
N SER A 19 3.81 14.81 -6.73
CA SER A 19 3.13 13.87 -7.63
C SER A 19 2.66 14.55 -8.91
N ILE A 20 1.87 15.61 -8.79
CA ILE A 20 1.30 16.32 -9.94
C ILE A 20 2.41 16.84 -10.86
N ILE A 21 3.49 17.41 -10.31
CA ILE A 21 4.61 17.90 -11.09
C ILE A 21 5.30 16.75 -11.83
N ASN A 22 5.54 15.61 -11.16
CA ASN A 22 6.15 14.44 -11.79
C ASN A 22 5.27 13.89 -12.92
N ILE A 23 3.98 13.69 -12.67
CA ILE A 23 3.06 13.14 -13.67
C ILE A 23 2.87 14.11 -14.84
N TYR A 24 2.91 15.42 -14.60
CA TYR A 24 2.95 16.40 -15.68
C TYR A 24 4.21 16.26 -16.54
N ASN A 25 5.36 16.00 -15.93
CA ASN A 25 6.61 15.78 -16.66
C ASN A 25 6.64 14.45 -17.43
N ALA A 26 5.82 13.47 -17.04
CA ALA A 26 5.75 12.18 -17.72
C ALA A 26 5.31 12.29 -19.20
N LYS A 27 4.67 13.38 -19.61
CA LYS A 27 4.35 13.67 -21.02
C LYS A 27 5.59 13.69 -21.93
N TYR A 28 6.77 14.02 -21.37
CA TYR A 28 8.04 14.00 -22.10
C TYR A 28 8.62 12.59 -22.27
N LEU A 29 8.18 11.62 -21.47
CA LEU A 29 8.52 10.21 -21.64
C LEU A 29 7.71 9.56 -22.75
N ASN A 30 6.39 9.80 -22.74
CA ASN A 30 5.46 9.22 -23.69
C ASN A 30 4.23 10.12 -23.85
N SER A 31 3.84 10.39 -25.10
CA SER A 31 2.63 11.17 -25.42
C SER A 31 1.35 10.60 -24.81
N LEU A 32 1.31 9.31 -24.52
CA LEU A 32 0.18 8.67 -23.81
C LEU A 32 -0.06 9.27 -22.42
N TYR A 33 0.96 9.83 -21.77
CA TYR A 33 0.85 10.41 -20.44
C TYR A 33 0.40 11.88 -20.41
N THR A 34 0.14 12.49 -21.57
CA THR A 34 -0.15 13.93 -21.70
C THR A 34 -1.26 14.43 -20.79
N TYR A 35 -2.29 13.63 -20.55
CA TYR A 35 -3.46 14.01 -19.73
C TYR A 35 -3.51 13.31 -18.37
N TYR A 36 -2.50 12.54 -17.99
CA TYR A 36 -2.54 11.78 -16.70
C TYR A 36 -2.50 12.70 -15.49
N TYR A 37 -1.82 13.85 -15.56
CA TYR A 37 -1.81 14.82 -14.46
C TYR A 37 -3.20 15.38 -14.14
N ILE A 38 -4.07 15.56 -15.17
CA ILE A 38 -5.46 16.00 -14.94
C ILE A 38 -6.25 14.92 -14.20
N LYS A 39 -6.08 13.66 -14.61
CA LYS A 39 -6.72 12.53 -13.91
C LYS A 39 -6.20 12.42 -12.48
N ASP A 40 -4.92 12.67 -12.24
CA ASP A 40 -4.33 12.65 -10.91
C ASP A 40 -4.90 13.74 -10.01
N ILE A 41 -5.03 14.97 -10.52
CA ILE A 41 -5.71 16.07 -9.82
C ILE A 41 -7.15 15.68 -9.46
N ILE A 42 -7.89 15.07 -10.38
CA ILE A 42 -9.28 14.62 -10.13
C ILE A 42 -9.29 13.59 -8.99
N TRP A 43 -8.36 12.63 -8.98
CA TRP A 43 -8.26 11.65 -7.91
C TRP A 43 -7.92 12.28 -6.56
N TYR A 44 -7.04 13.29 -6.51
CA TYR A 44 -6.77 14.04 -5.29
C TYR A 44 -8.00 14.80 -4.79
N VAL A 45 -8.74 15.46 -5.67
CA VAL A 45 -9.99 16.15 -5.32
C VAL A 45 -11.01 15.15 -4.75
N LEU A 46 -11.21 14.01 -5.40
CA LEU A 46 -12.09 12.94 -4.92
C LEU A 46 -11.59 12.38 -3.57
N GLY A 47 -10.28 12.23 -3.40
CA GLY A 47 -9.65 11.80 -2.16
C GLY A 47 -9.92 12.76 -1.01
N PHE A 48 -9.73 14.07 -1.22
CA PHE A 48 -10.05 15.08 -0.20
C PHE A 48 -11.54 15.12 0.13
N ILE A 49 -12.42 15.01 -0.88
CA ILE A 49 -13.87 14.92 -0.67
C ILE A 49 -14.19 13.71 0.21
N ALA A 50 -13.68 12.52 -0.14
CA ALA A 50 -13.87 11.30 0.64
C ALA A 50 -13.32 11.46 2.07
N PHE A 51 -12.13 12.02 2.24
CA PHE A 51 -11.56 12.34 3.54
C PHE A 51 -12.49 13.22 4.39
N PHE A 52 -12.99 14.35 3.86
CA PHE A 52 -13.89 15.25 4.59
C PHE A 52 -15.20 14.59 4.96
N PHE A 53 -15.79 13.78 4.07
CA PHE A 53 -17.00 13.03 4.40
C PHE A 53 -16.75 12.02 5.52
N ILE A 54 -15.69 11.24 5.43
CA ILE A 54 -15.35 10.21 6.42
C ILE A 54 -15.05 10.81 7.78
N THR A 55 -14.40 11.98 7.87
CA THR A 55 -14.13 12.63 9.16
C THR A 55 -15.41 13.03 9.91
N LYS A 56 -16.54 13.18 9.22
CA LYS A 56 -17.84 13.52 9.82
C LYS A 56 -18.68 12.28 10.19
N ILE A 57 -18.36 11.10 9.66
CA ILE A 57 -19.13 9.88 9.92
C ILE A 57 -18.94 9.40 11.36
N ASN A 58 -20.01 8.87 11.93
CA ASN A 58 -19.94 8.21 13.22
C ASN A 58 -19.22 6.87 13.10
N THR A 59 -18.00 6.80 13.65
CA THR A 59 -17.14 5.62 13.60
C THR A 59 -17.76 4.39 14.27
N LYS A 60 -18.62 4.56 15.31
CA LYS A 60 -19.38 3.44 15.89
C LYS A 60 -20.24 2.75 14.82
N LYS A 61 -20.88 3.54 13.91
CA LYS A 61 -21.65 2.98 12.79
C LYS A 61 -20.74 2.18 11.85
N ILE A 62 -19.56 2.69 11.51
CA ILE A 62 -18.61 2.00 10.61
C ILE A 62 -18.19 0.65 11.19
N PHE A 63 -17.83 0.60 12.48
CA PHE A 63 -17.49 -0.67 13.12
C PHE A 63 -18.70 -1.63 13.19
N ASN A 64 -19.92 -1.12 13.38
CA ASN A 64 -21.12 -1.96 13.38
C ASN A 64 -21.36 -2.62 12.03
N ILE A 65 -21.24 -1.89 10.93
CA ILE A 65 -21.45 -2.39 9.56
C ILE A 65 -20.20 -3.02 8.93
N SER A 66 -19.09 -3.14 9.68
CA SER A 66 -17.81 -3.64 9.16
C SER A 66 -17.91 -5.03 8.52
N PHE A 67 -18.76 -5.91 9.04
CA PHE A 67 -19.02 -7.21 8.43
C PHE A 67 -19.67 -7.06 7.04
N ILE A 68 -20.67 -6.17 6.91
CA ILE A 68 -21.34 -5.91 5.62
C ILE A 68 -20.34 -5.33 4.62
N LEU A 69 -19.49 -4.37 5.05
CA LEU A 69 -18.46 -3.79 4.20
C LEU A 69 -17.44 -4.84 3.73
N TYR A 70 -17.07 -5.76 4.62
CA TYR A 70 -16.20 -6.89 4.30
C TYR A 70 -16.83 -7.80 3.24
N ILE A 71 -18.10 -8.19 3.42
CA ILE A 71 -18.81 -9.04 2.46
C ILE A 71 -18.97 -8.35 1.10
N ILE A 72 -19.33 -7.06 1.07
CA ILE A 72 -19.40 -6.30 -0.18
C ILE A 72 -18.05 -6.37 -0.93
N ASN A 73 -16.94 -6.18 -0.23
CA ASN A 73 -15.62 -6.28 -0.88
C ASN A 73 -15.28 -7.70 -1.34
N ILE A 74 -15.68 -8.75 -0.60
CA ILE A 74 -15.55 -10.14 -1.06
C ILE A 74 -16.31 -10.33 -2.39
N VAL A 75 -17.54 -9.83 -2.48
CA VAL A 75 -18.32 -9.89 -3.72
C VAL A 75 -17.63 -9.14 -4.84
N LEU A 76 -17.06 -7.95 -4.56
CA LEU A 76 -16.30 -7.20 -5.57
C LEU A 76 -15.06 -7.95 -6.04
N LEU A 77 -14.33 -8.64 -5.14
CA LEU A 77 -13.19 -9.49 -5.50
C LEU A 77 -13.63 -10.69 -6.36
N ILE A 78 -14.76 -11.30 -6.08
CA ILE A 78 -15.32 -12.36 -6.94
C ILE A 78 -15.70 -11.80 -8.32
N LEU A 79 -16.28 -10.62 -8.36
CA LEU A 79 -16.62 -9.95 -9.62
C LEU A 79 -15.37 -9.61 -10.45
N THR A 80 -14.25 -9.22 -9.82
CA THR A 80 -12.99 -9.02 -10.56
C THR A 80 -12.48 -10.29 -11.21
N LEU A 81 -12.60 -11.44 -10.55
CA LEU A 81 -12.21 -12.74 -11.15
C LEU A 81 -13.04 -13.06 -12.39
N ILE A 82 -14.32 -12.70 -12.42
CA ILE A 82 -15.25 -13.00 -13.51
C ILE A 82 -15.09 -12.01 -14.66
N ILE A 83 -15.25 -10.73 -14.39
CA ILE A 83 -15.36 -9.65 -15.39
C ILE A 83 -14.22 -8.65 -15.37
N GLY A 84 -13.23 -8.85 -14.49
CA GLY A 84 -12.11 -7.92 -14.33
C GLY A 84 -11.25 -7.80 -15.59
N LYS A 85 -10.67 -6.61 -15.79
CA LYS A 85 -9.68 -6.38 -16.83
C LYS A 85 -8.29 -6.75 -16.35
N GLU A 86 -7.54 -7.36 -17.24
CA GLU A 86 -6.14 -7.65 -17.02
C GLU A 86 -5.30 -6.40 -17.32
N ILE A 87 -4.52 -5.98 -16.33
CA ILE A 87 -3.53 -4.90 -16.45
C ILE A 87 -2.23 -5.43 -15.85
N ASN A 88 -1.17 -5.41 -16.62
CA ASN A 88 0.17 -5.87 -16.19
C ASN A 88 0.18 -7.31 -15.65
N GLY A 89 -0.61 -8.20 -16.22
CA GLY A 89 -0.69 -9.60 -15.80
C GLY A 89 -1.52 -9.86 -14.54
N SER A 90 -2.26 -8.85 -14.03
CA SER A 90 -3.21 -9.01 -12.92
C SER A 90 -4.63 -8.67 -13.38
N LYS A 91 -5.59 -9.56 -13.09
CA LYS A 91 -7.02 -9.41 -13.41
C LYS A 91 -7.78 -8.77 -12.23
N GLY A 92 -7.19 -7.73 -11.60
CA GLY A 92 -7.70 -7.13 -10.36
C GLY A 92 -8.50 -5.82 -10.52
N TRP A 93 -8.90 -5.43 -11.77
CA TRP A 93 -9.48 -4.12 -12.04
C TRP A 93 -10.91 -4.20 -12.58
N LEU A 94 -11.85 -3.55 -11.89
CA LEU A 94 -13.19 -3.30 -12.39
C LEU A 94 -13.22 -1.97 -13.13
N LYS A 95 -13.56 -1.99 -14.42
CA LYS A 95 -13.68 -0.78 -15.23
C LYS A 95 -15.14 -0.36 -15.36
N ILE A 96 -15.44 0.87 -14.90
CA ILE A 96 -16.77 1.50 -15.03
C ILE A 96 -16.56 2.79 -15.83
N GLY A 97 -16.90 2.74 -17.12
CA GLY A 97 -16.60 3.85 -18.05
C GLY A 97 -15.12 4.14 -18.19
N SER A 98 -14.68 5.36 -17.86
CA SER A 98 -13.28 5.79 -17.87
C SER A 98 -12.54 5.53 -16.54
N ILE A 99 -13.25 5.12 -15.49
CA ILE A 99 -12.72 4.90 -14.15
C ILE A 99 -12.42 3.42 -13.97
N SER A 100 -11.24 3.10 -13.44
CA SER A 100 -10.86 1.76 -13.01
C SER A 100 -10.69 1.72 -11.50
N ILE A 101 -11.34 0.75 -10.85
CA ILE A 101 -11.30 0.55 -9.40
C ILE A 101 -10.69 -0.81 -9.13
N GLN A 102 -9.78 -0.87 -8.14
CA GLN A 102 -9.15 -2.11 -7.68
C GLN A 102 -9.72 -2.47 -6.31
N PRO A 103 -10.62 -3.47 -6.20
CA PRO A 103 -11.24 -3.85 -4.94
C PRO A 103 -10.26 -4.34 -3.88
N SER A 104 -9.13 -4.94 -4.26
CA SER A 104 -8.08 -5.38 -3.33
C SER A 104 -7.51 -4.22 -2.50
N GLU A 105 -7.50 -2.98 -3.04
CA GLU A 105 -7.10 -1.79 -2.28
C GLU A 105 -8.09 -1.45 -1.15
N PHE A 106 -9.39 -1.48 -1.44
CA PHE A 106 -10.42 -1.20 -0.44
C PHE A 106 -10.58 -2.35 0.56
N MET A 107 -10.24 -3.58 0.15
CA MET A 107 -10.24 -4.73 1.05
C MET A 107 -9.24 -4.57 2.20
N LYS A 108 -8.10 -3.91 2.01
CA LYS A 108 -7.17 -3.59 3.10
C LYS A 108 -7.85 -2.81 4.23
N LEU A 109 -8.70 -1.83 3.88
CA LEU A 109 -9.44 -1.02 4.84
C LEU A 109 -10.52 -1.83 5.58
N THR A 110 -11.39 -2.48 4.81
CA THR A 110 -12.54 -3.21 5.38
C THR A 110 -12.11 -4.41 6.20
N LEU A 111 -11.05 -5.11 5.76
CA LEU A 111 -10.40 -6.17 6.51
C LEU A 111 -9.84 -5.64 7.84
N THR A 112 -9.12 -4.51 7.83
CA THR A 112 -8.57 -3.91 9.06
C THR A 112 -9.68 -3.62 10.06
N ILE A 113 -10.75 -2.93 9.65
CA ILE A 113 -11.85 -2.55 10.54
C ILE A 113 -12.56 -3.79 11.09
N PHE A 114 -12.80 -4.79 10.24
CA PHE A 114 -13.51 -6.02 10.65
C PHE A 114 -12.64 -6.88 11.57
N LEU A 115 -11.36 -7.06 11.29
CA LEU A 115 -10.44 -7.77 12.17
C LEU A 115 -10.29 -7.09 13.53
N ILE A 116 -10.22 -5.75 13.59
CA ILE A 116 -10.21 -5.01 14.86
C ILE A 116 -11.49 -5.31 15.65
N LYS A 117 -12.67 -5.24 15.02
CA LYS A 117 -13.94 -5.56 15.68
C LYS A 117 -13.94 -6.97 16.28
N VAL A 118 -13.54 -7.97 15.49
CA VAL A 118 -13.50 -9.38 15.92
C VAL A 118 -12.44 -9.60 17.00
N SER A 119 -11.27 -8.95 16.89
CA SER A 119 -10.19 -9.09 17.88
C SER A 119 -10.57 -8.62 19.28
N LEU A 120 -11.52 -7.69 19.40
CA LEU A 120 -11.98 -7.13 20.66
C LEU A 120 -13.11 -7.93 21.33
N ILE A 121 -13.64 -8.96 20.67
CA ILE A 121 -14.65 -9.86 21.27
C ILE A 121 -13.98 -10.67 22.38
N LYS A 122 -14.67 -10.77 23.54
CA LYS A 122 -14.23 -11.57 24.68
C LYS A 122 -14.52 -13.06 24.41
N GLU A 123 -13.62 -13.73 23.72
CA GLU A 123 -13.66 -15.18 23.48
C GLU A 123 -12.33 -15.83 23.88
N LYS A 124 -12.35 -17.19 23.99
CA LYS A 124 -11.10 -17.97 24.19
C LYS A 124 -10.10 -17.59 23.08
N ASN A 125 -8.86 -17.31 23.46
CA ASN A 125 -7.83 -16.81 22.54
C ASN A 125 -7.66 -17.69 21.29
N SER A 126 -7.67 -19.04 21.44
CA SER A 126 -7.52 -19.96 20.31
C SER A 126 -8.65 -19.84 19.27
N LYS A 127 -9.92 -19.79 19.73
CA LYS A 127 -11.08 -19.65 18.82
C LYS A 127 -11.07 -18.30 18.11
N ASN A 128 -10.73 -17.22 18.83
CA ASN A 128 -10.67 -15.89 18.23
C ASN A 128 -9.52 -15.77 17.23
N ILE A 129 -8.34 -16.32 17.53
CA ILE A 129 -7.21 -16.37 16.60
C ILE A 129 -7.60 -17.11 15.31
N LEU A 130 -8.22 -18.28 15.42
CA LEU A 130 -8.67 -19.04 14.25
C LEU A 130 -9.65 -18.24 13.39
N LYS A 131 -10.62 -17.53 14.01
CA LYS A 131 -11.54 -16.64 13.28
C LYS A 131 -10.79 -15.55 12.51
N LEU A 132 -9.78 -14.90 13.11
CA LEU A 132 -8.99 -13.87 12.46
C LEU A 132 -8.23 -14.44 11.24
N PHE A 133 -7.67 -15.65 11.35
CA PHE A 133 -7.02 -16.34 10.23
C PHE A 133 -8.01 -16.64 9.11
N ILE A 134 -9.19 -17.20 9.39
CA ILE A 134 -10.20 -17.52 8.36
C ILE A 134 -10.66 -16.25 7.64
N ILE A 135 -10.95 -15.17 8.39
CA ILE A 135 -11.37 -13.89 7.84
C ILE A 135 -10.30 -13.31 6.89
N THR A 136 -9.02 -13.49 7.19
CA THR A 136 -7.94 -13.01 6.33
C THR A 136 -7.67 -13.95 5.15
N PHE A 137 -7.82 -15.26 5.35
CA PHE A 137 -7.54 -16.28 4.35
C PHE A 137 -8.46 -16.17 3.12
N ILE A 138 -9.76 -15.92 3.33
CA ILE A 138 -10.74 -15.83 2.24
C ILE A 138 -10.36 -14.76 1.21
N PRO A 139 -10.18 -13.47 1.56
CA PRO A 139 -9.78 -12.47 0.59
C PRO A 139 -8.37 -12.70 0.04
N SER A 140 -7.46 -13.26 0.84
CA SER A 140 -6.11 -13.59 0.35
C SER A 140 -6.15 -14.65 -0.74
N LEU A 141 -7.03 -15.65 -0.62
CA LEU A 141 -7.21 -16.68 -1.65
C LEU A 141 -7.78 -16.08 -2.95
N LEU A 142 -8.80 -15.22 -2.85
CA LEU A 142 -9.40 -14.57 -4.03
C LEU A 142 -8.36 -13.71 -4.77
N VAL A 143 -7.62 -12.88 -4.04
CA VAL A 143 -6.58 -12.02 -4.62
C VAL A 143 -5.38 -12.82 -5.14
N PHE A 144 -5.10 -13.99 -4.54
CA PHE A 144 -4.14 -14.93 -5.09
C PHE A 144 -4.53 -15.42 -6.49
N LEU A 145 -5.81 -15.64 -6.74
CA LEU A 145 -6.33 -16.00 -8.06
C LEU A 145 -6.30 -14.83 -9.05
N GLU A 146 -6.32 -13.56 -8.59
CA GLU A 146 -6.19 -12.35 -9.42
C GLU A 146 -4.76 -12.01 -9.86
N PRO A 147 -3.75 -12.80 -9.64
CA PRO A 147 -2.29 -12.61 -9.52
C PRO A 147 -1.81 -11.29 -8.90
N ASP A 148 -2.49 -10.77 -7.87
CA ASP A 148 -2.05 -9.59 -7.12
C ASP A 148 -1.33 -9.99 -5.82
N THR A 149 -0.05 -10.33 -5.93
CA THR A 149 0.76 -10.74 -4.76
C THR A 149 1.02 -9.60 -3.78
N GLY A 150 1.02 -8.35 -4.26
CA GLY A 150 1.23 -7.17 -3.43
C GLY A 150 0.15 -7.02 -2.37
N ALA A 151 -1.13 -7.13 -2.74
CA ALA A 151 -2.24 -7.00 -1.80
C ALA A 151 -2.24 -8.09 -0.72
N ILE A 152 -1.88 -9.35 -1.07
CA ILE A 152 -1.79 -10.45 -0.10
C ILE A 152 -0.81 -10.14 1.03
N ILE A 153 0.36 -9.59 0.70
CA ILE A 153 1.37 -9.19 1.69
C ILE A 153 0.73 -8.24 2.71
N PHE A 154 -0.05 -7.25 2.26
CA PHE A 154 -0.71 -6.31 3.17
C PHE A 154 -1.80 -6.95 4.03
N TYR A 155 -2.57 -7.92 3.51
CA TYR A 155 -3.57 -8.63 4.32
C TYR A 155 -2.91 -9.43 5.45
N ILE A 156 -1.79 -10.09 5.16
CA ILE A 156 -0.99 -10.80 6.16
C ILE A 156 -0.41 -9.81 7.20
N ILE A 157 0.14 -8.68 6.75
CA ILE A 157 0.67 -7.63 7.62
C ILE A 157 -0.42 -7.11 8.58
N ILE A 158 -1.62 -6.85 8.08
CA ILE A 158 -2.76 -6.41 8.89
C ILE A 158 -3.11 -7.45 9.95
N LEU A 159 -3.22 -8.73 9.57
CA LEU A 159 -3.48 -9.82 10.51
C LEU A 159 -2.43 -9.90 11.62
N ILE A 160 -1.16 -9.92 11.22
CA ILE A 160 -0.02 -9.98 12.15
C ILE A 160 -0.07 -8.80 13.12
N THR A 161 -0.26 -7.60 12.60
CA THR A 161 -0.32 -6.38 13.42
C THR A 161 -1.43 -6.48 14.47
N ILE A 162 -2.61 -6.93 14.08
CA ILE A 162 -3.75 -7.09 15.01
C ILE A 162 -3.48 -8.18 16.04
N LEU A 163 -2.84 -9.28 15.67
CA LEU A 163 -2.47 -10.35 16.61
C LEU A 163 -1.42 -9.86 17.63
N PHE A 164 -0.43 -9.06 17.22
CA PHE A 164 0.56 -8.52 18.14
C PHE A 164 0.00 -7.42 19.05
N THR A 165 -0.92 -6.59 18.57
CA THR A 165 -1.55 -5.53 19.37
C THR A 165 -2.57 -6.08 20.34
N LYS A 166 -3.23 -7.22 20.02
CA LYS A 166 -4.18 -7.87 20.88
C LYS A 166 -3.50 -8.40 22.16
N ASN A 167 -4.20 -8.31 23.30
CA ASN A 167 -3.74 -8.90 24.56
C ASN A 167 -3.99 -10.41 24.57
N ILE A 168 -3.14 -11.18 23.89
CA ILE A 168 -3.11 -12.64 23.89
C ILE A 168 -1.93 -13.14 24.72
N ASN A 169 -2.01 -14.42 25.14
CA ASN A 169 -0.92 -15.05 25.86
C ASN A 169 0.39 -14.91 25.07
N TYR A 170 1.49 -14.55 25.76
CA TYR A 170 2.80 -14.29 25.15
C TYR A 170 3.32 -15.49 24.35
N LYS A 171 2.98 -16.72 24.76
CA LYS A 171 3.37 -17.95 24.03
C LYS A 171 2.92 -17.92 22.56
N TYR A 172 1.71 -17.44 22.29
CA TYR A 172 1.22 -17.29 20.91
C TYR A 172 1.97 -16.20 20.14
N LYS A 173 2.33 -15.08 20.81
CA LYS A 173 3.13 -14.02 20.19
C LYS A 173 4.54 -14.49 19.86
N VAL A 174 5.18 -15.23 20.77
CA VAL A 174 6.51 -15.84 20.54
C VAL A 174 6.45 -16.83 19.38
N PHE A 175 5.47 -17.74 19.39
CA PHE A 175 5.27 -18.69 18.28
C PHE A 175 5.10 -17.97 16.94
N LEU A 176 4.24 -16.95 16.89
CA LEU A 176 4.06 -16.12 15.69
C LEU A 176 5.36 -15.42 15.28
N GLY A 177 6.11 -14.86 16.22
CA GLY A 177 7.39 -14.24 15.94
C GLY A 177 8.42 -15.22 15.35
N ILE A 178 8.50 -16.43 15.90
CA ILE A 178 9.38 -17.49 15.39
C ILE A 178 8.95 -17.92 13.98
N THR A 179 7.65 -18.12 13.74
CA THR A 179 7.16 -18.52 12.40
C THR A 179 7.41 -17.44 11.35
N LEU A 180 7.28 -16.14 11.71
CA LEU A 180 7.60 -15.03 10.83
C LEU A 180 9.10 -14.94 10.54
N LEU A 181 9.92 -15.10 11.55
CA LEU A 181 11.38 -15.12 11.39
C LEU A 181 11.80 -16.28 10.48
N PHE A 182 11.25 -17.46 10.71
CA PHE A 182 11.52 -18.64 9.88
C PHE A 182 11.09 -18.43 8.43
N SER A 183 9.88 -17.91 8.19
CA SER A 183 9.39 -17.64 6.83
C SER A 183 10.22 -16.54 6.14
N PHE A 184 10.70 -15.54 6.87
CA PHE A 184 11.58 -14.51 6.34
C PHE A 184 12.95 -15.08 5.94
N ILE A 185 13.58 -15.90 6.81
CA ILE A 185 14.85 -16.57 6.51
C ILE A 185 14.68 -17.51 5.32
N LEU A 186 13.60 -18.30 5.29
CA LEU A 186 13.28 -19.19 4.18
C LEU A 186 13.09 -18.41 2.88
N GLY A 187 12.40 -17.27 2.92
CA GLY A 187 12.23 -16.39 1.76
C GLY A 187 13.56 -15.88 1.20
N ILE A 188 14.46 -15.41 2.07
CA ILE A 188 15.81 -14.99 1.67
C ILE A 188 16.60 -16.18 1.08
N TYR A 189 16.51 -17.35 1.70
CA TYR A 189 17.18 -18.55 1.21
C TYR A 189 16.70 -18.95 -0.18
N LEU A 190 15.39 -18.94 -0.41
CA LEU A 190 14.79 -19.25 -1.71
C LEU A 190 15.20 -18.23 -2.79
N ILE A 191 15.18 -16.92 -2.48
CA ILE A 191 15.61 -15.87 -3.42
C ILE A 191 17.09 -16.04 -3.82
N LYS A 192 17.94 -16.46 -2.88
CA LYS A 192 19.36 -16.73 -3.16
C LYS A 192 19.61 -18.02 -3.95
N ASN A 193 18.64 -18.95 -3.97
CA ASN A 193 18.74 -20.23 -4.65
C ASN A 193 17.62 -20.40 -5.70
N PRO A 194 17.69 -19.67 -6.83
CA PRO A 194 16.62 -19.65 -7.83
C PRO A 194 16.31 -21.04 -8.44
N LEU A 195 17.29 -21.92 -8.52
CA LEU A 195 17.11 -23.31 -9.02
C LEU A 195 16.12 -24.11 -8.16
N LEU A 196 16.10 -23.90 -6.84
CA LEU A 196 15.15 -24.58 -5.96
C LEU A 196 13.71 -24.13 -6.26
N ILE A 197 13.50 -22.84 -6.51
CA ILE A 197 12.17 -22.31 -6.86
C ILE A 197 11.73 -22.89 -8.20
N GLN A 198 12.63 -22.98 -9.19
CA GLN A 198 12.35 -23.55 -10.51
C GLN A 198 11.94 -25.02 -10.42
N ASN A 199 12.63 -25.81 -9.59
CA ASN A 199 12.35 -27.23 -9.40
C ASN A 199 11.01 -27.48 -8.66
N ILE A 200 10.65 -26.59 -7.69
CA ILE A 200 9.42 -26.76 -6.91
C ILE A 200 8.18 -26.33 -7.71
N PHE A 201 8.28 -25.33 -8.55
CA PHE A 201 7.11 -24.65 -9.12
C PHE A 201 6.98 -24.76 -10.65
N ASN A 202 7.71 -25.63 -11.32
CA ASN A 202 7.75 -25.71 -12.79
C ASN A 202 7.75 -24.32 -13.46
N ASN A 203 8.74 -23.99 -14.24
CA ASN A 203 9.14 -22.68 -14.80
C ASN A 203 8.05 -21.80 -15.48
N GLU A 204 6.79 -22.18 -15.49
CA GLU A 204 5.77 -21.58 -16.35
C GLU A 204 5.02 -20.39 -15.74
N SER A 205 5.04 -20.21 -14.41
CA SER A 205 4.27 -19.12 -13.83
C SER A 205 4.97 -17.75 -14.00
N TYR A 206 4.28 -16.80 -14.59
CA TYR A 206 4.70 -15.41 -14.73
C TYR A 206 5.22 -14.78 -13.41
N ARG A 207 4.63 -15.16 -12.26
CA ARG A 207 5.02 -14.72 -10.92
C ARG A 207 6.44 -15.15 -10.56
N ILE A 208 6.78 -16.40 -10.86
CA ILE A 208 8.10 -16.97 -10.54
C ILE A 208 9.17 -16.30 -11.39
N LYS A 209 8.93 -16.14 -12.68
CA LYS A 209 9.84 -15.42 -13.58
C LYS A 209 10.10 -13.99 -13.11
N ARG A 210 9.07 -13.31 -12.62
CA ARG A 210 9.17 -11.95 -12.07
C ARG A 210 10.03 -11.85 -10.80
N ILE A 211 9.98 -12.87 -9.93
CA ILE A 211 10.78 -12.94 -8.71
C ILE A 211 12.22 -13.38 -9.00
N LEU A 212 12.42 -14.35 -9.88
CA LEU A 212 13.75 -14.91 -10.15
C LEU A 212 14.61 -13.99 -11.00
N ASN A 213 14.02 -13.41 -12.03
CA ASN A 213 14.74 -12.62 -13.04
C ASN A 213 14.58 -11.11 -12.87
N TYR A 214 14.18 -10.64 -11.68
CA TYR A 214 13.90 -9.20 -11.48
C TYR A 214 15.11 -8.33 -11.76
N LYS A 215 16.33 -8.79 -11.42
CA LYS A 215 17.58 -8.06 -11.69
C LYS A 215 17.94 -7.95 -13.16
N GLN A 216 17.45 -8.86 -13.98
CA GLN A 216 17.67 -8.89 -15.44
C GLN A 216 16.45 -8.35 -16.20
N SER A 217 15.48 -7.75 -15.50
CA SER A 217 14.32 -7.15 -16.16
C SER A 217 14.69 -5.80 -16.76
N TYR A 218 14.24 -5.54 -17.98
CA TYR A 218 14.42 -4.26 -18.65
C TYR A 218 14.01 -3.06 -17.77
N GLN A 219 12.92 -3.20 -16.99
CA GLN A 219 12.45 -2.16 -16.09
C GLN A 219 13.47 -1.82 -15.00
N MET A 220 14.07 -2.85 -14.39
CA MET A 220 15.06 -2.67 -13.33
C MET A 220 16.36 -2.08 -13.88
N ASP A 221 16.82 -2.55 -15.04
CA ASP A 221 18.03 -2.04 -15.68
C ASP A 221 17.89 -0.56 -16.03
N MET A 222 16.73 -0.16 -16.56
CA MET A 222 16.43 1.25 -16.84
C MET A 222 16.36 2.10 -15.58
N ALA A 223 15.69 1.61 -14.53
CA ALA A 223 15.59 2.29 -13.24
C ALA A 223 16.97 2.52 -12.63
N LEU A 224 17.78 1.48 -12.52
CA LEU A 224 19.15 1.60 -11.97
C LEU A 224 20.04 2.50 -12.82
N THR A 225 19.94 2.43 -14.14
CA THR A 225 20.70 3.31 -15.03
C THR A 225 20.33 4.78 -14.82
N ASN A 226 19.03 5.08 -14.67
CA ASN A 226 18.55 6.43 -14.34
C ASN A 226 19.10 6.91 -13.00
N ILE A 227 19.00 6.08 -11.97
CA ILE A 227 19.49 6.41 -10.62
C ILE A 227 21.00 6.68 -10.65
N TYR A 228 21.81 5.77 -11.22
CA TYR A 228 23.29 5.91 -11.25
C TYR A 228 23.77 7.09 -12.08
N SER A 229 23.03 7.49 -13.11
CA SER A 229 23.36 8.65 -13.94
C SER A 229 22.89 9.99 -13.37
N THR A 230 22.13 9.98 -12.27
CA THR A 230 21.50 11.17 -11.73
C THR A 230 22.38 11.86 -10.69
N PRO A 231 22.65 13.18 -10.82
CA PRO A 231 23.39 13.95 -9.84
C PRO A 231 22.58 14.19 -8.56
N PHE A 232 23.26 14.64 -7.47
CA PHE A 232 22.60 14.92 -6.21
C PHE A 232 21.49 15.97 -6.32
N ILE A 233 21.73 17.05 -7.07
CA ILE A 233 20.72 18.07 -7.42
C ILE A 233 20.68 18.17 -8.94
N ARG A 234 19.50 18.14 -9.50
CA ARG A 234 19.27 18.31 -10.94
C ARG A 234 18.34 19.47 -11.18
N ASN A 235 18.75 20.37 -12.03
CA ASN A 235 17.92 21.48 -12.50
C ASN A 235 17.28 21.06 -13.83
N GLY A 236 15.99 20.85 -13.84
CA GLY A 236 15.30 20.85 -15.11
C GLY A 236 14.30 19.78 -15.41
N PHE A 237 13.17 20.29 -15.79
CA PHE A 237 11.98 19.60 -16.24
C PHE A 237 12.08 18.96 -17.63
N ASN A 238 13.16 19.20 -18.41
CA ASN A 238 13.18 18.92 -19.84
C ASN A 238 14.30 17.97 -20.28
N LYS A 239 15.03 17.33 -19.39
CA LYS A 239 16.05 16.35 -19.80
C LYS A 239 15.38 14.97 -19.88
N ILE A 240 15.38 14.44 -21.09
CA ILE A 240 14.85 13.12 -21.42
C ILE A 240 15.54 12.09 -20.52
N LEU A 241 14.79 11.55 -19.59
CA LEU A 241 15.14 10.32 -18.91
C LEU A 241 14.94 9.16 -19.88
N LEU A 242 15.68 8.09 -19.70
CA LEU A 242 15.40 6.86 -20.41
C LEU A 242 13.93 6.48 -20.20
N TYR A 243 13.28 5.96 -21.23
CA TYR A 243 11.91 5.49 -21.10
C TYR A 243 11.82 4.45 -20.00
N LEU A 244 11.06 4.75 -18.95
CA LEU A 244 10.85 3.87 -17.82
C LEU A 244 9.40 3.37 -17.84
N PRO A 245 9.17 2.09 -18.18
CA PRO A 245 7.85 1.50 -18.05
C PRO A 245 7.36 1.62 -16.60
N GLU A 246 6.07 1.95 -16.41
CA GLU A 246 5.47 2.16 -15.08
C GLU A 246 6.15 3.27 -14.24
N GLY A 247 6.82 4.23 -14.89
CA GLY A 247 7.52 5.32 -14.21
C GLY A 247 6.61 6.27 -13.42
N ILE A 248 5.31 6.32 -13.73
CA ILE A 248 4.34 7.14 -12.99
C ILE A 248 3.60 6.36 -11.88
N THR A 249 3.72 5.04 -11.85
CA THR A 249 3.05 4.13 -10.90
C THR A 249 4.07 3.54 -9.94
N ASP A 250 4.64 2.40 -10.27
CA ASP A 250 5.50 1.61 -9.38
C ASP A 250 6.92 2.20 -9.24
N PHE A 251 7.44 2.82 -10.32
CA PHE A 251 8.77 3.42 -10.38
C PHE A 251 8.76 4.96 -10.28
N ILE A 252 7.72 5.53 -9.65
CA ILE A 252 7.60 6.99 -9.48
C ILE A 252 8.77 7.60 -8.70
N LEU A 253 9.36 6.85 -7.77
CA LEU A 253 10.50 7.32 -6.99
C LEU A 253 11.73 7.50 -7.88
N ASP A 254 12.04 6.50 -8.71
CA ASP A 254 13.12 6.58 -9.69
C ASP A 254 12.88 7.75 -10.67
N PHE A 255 11.66 7.87 -11.18
CA PHE A 255 11.28 8.97 -12.04
C PHE A 255 11.43 10.34 -11.36
N THR A 256 11.12 10.44 -10.07
CA THR A 256 11.30 11.67 -9.27
C THR A 256 12.79 11.99 -9.08
N ILE A 257 13.59 10.98 -8.74
CA ILE A 257 15.04 11.13 -8.60
C ILE A 257 15.64 11.61 -9.93
N GLY A 258 15.26 10.98 -11.02
CA GLY A 258 15.71 11.36 -12.36
C GLY A 258 15.39 12.79 -12.74
N ASN A 259 14.23 13.33 -12.33
CA ASN A 259 13.81 14.71 -12.62
C ASN A 259 14.49 15.74 -11.71
N PHE A 260 14.60 15.48 -10.41
CA PHE A 260 15.01 16.48 -9.41
C PHE A 260 16.34 16.17 -8.71
N GLY A 261 16.93 15.01 -8.97
CA GLY A 261 18.14 14.57 -8.30
C GLY A 261 17.86 13.77 -7.01
N PHE A 262 18.92 13.23 -6.42
CA PHE A 262 18.84 12.44 -5.19
C PHE A 262 18.25 13.21 -4.00
N ILE A 263 18.34 14.53 -3.98
CA ILE A 263 17.74 15.39 -2.96
C ILE A 263 16.23 15.12 -2.80
N SER A 264 15.55 14.78 -3.90
CA SER A 264 14.12 14.49 -3.89
C SER A 264 13.76 13.24 -3.07
N LEU A 265 14.61 12.20 -3.08
CA LEU A 265 14.45 11.03 -2.23
C LEU A 265 14.43 11.42 -0.75
N TYR A 266 15.40 12.23 -0.31
CA TYR A 266 15.45 12.68 1.09
C TYR A 266 14.24 13.50 1.49
N ILE A 267 13.79 14.41 0.62
CA ILE A 267 12.59 15.23 0.87
C ILE A 267 11.35 14.34 1.03
N ILE A 268 11.17 13.38 0.12
CA ILE A 268 10.02 12.44 0.15
C ILE A 268 10.05 11.60 1.43
N LEU A 269 11.22 11.04 1.78
CA LEU A 269 11.37 10.25 3.01
C LEU A 269 11.10 11.08 4.26
N LEU A 270 11.55 12.33 4.32
CA LEU A 270 11.26 13.23 5.43
C LEU A 270 9.76 13.51 5.56
N LEU A 271 9.03 13.69 4.46
CA LEU A 271 7.59 13.88 4.47
C LEU A 271 6.86 12.64 5.00
N TYR A 272 7.27 11.45 4.58
CA TYR A 272 6.71 10.19 5.11
C TYR A 272 7.02 9.99 6.60
N LEU A 273 8.26 10.25 7.02
CA LEU A 273 8.64 10.18 8.43
C LEU A 273 7.85 11.17 9.28
N ASN A 274 7.58 12.38 8.76
CA ASN A 274 6.73 13.36 9.46
C ASN A 274 5.28 12.85 9.61
N ILE A 275 4.71 12.19 8.59
CA ILE A 275 3.39 11.55 8.69
C ILE A 275 3.39 10.49 9.80
N ILE A 276 4.33 9.55 9.74
CA ILE A 276 4.45 8.45 10.71
C ILE A 276 4.64 8.99 12.13
N PHE A 277 5.56 9.94 12.32
CA PHE A 277 5.83 10.55 13.63
C PHE A 277 4.59 11.21 14.23
N ASN A 278 3.83 11.96 13.41
CA ASN A 278 2.60 12.60 13.86
C ASN A 278 1.49 11.57 14.15
N LEU A 279 1.39 10.47 13.40
CA LEU A 279 0.48 9.37 13.69
C LEU A 279 0.84 8.67 15.02
N CYS A 280 2.13 8.46 15.31
CA CYS A 280 2.59 7.94 16.60
C CYS A 280 2.20 8.86 17.78
N LYS A 281 2.24 10.18 17.57
CA LYS A 281 1.74 11.14 18.59
C LYS A 281 0.23 10.99 18.82
N LEU A 282 -0.57 10.70 17.79
CA LEU A 282 -2.01 10.47 17.94
C LEU A 282 -2.31 9.23 18.78
N ILE A 283 -1.51 8.15 18.68
CA ILE A 283 -1.66 6.97 19.56
C ILE A 283 -1.53 7.36 21.03
N LYS A 284 -0.53 8.19 21.37
CA LYS A 284 -0.32 8.64 22.76
C LYS A 284 -1.46 9.51 23.31
N SER A 285 -2.21 10.16 22.43
CA SER A 285 -3.32 11.04 22.81
C SER A 285 -4.69 10.33 22.87
N SER A 286 -4.78 9.08 22.42
CA SER A 286 -6.03 8.29 22.40
C SER A 286 -6.00 7.19 23.45
N ASN A 287 -7.08 7.08 24.22
CA ASN A 287 -7.28 6.01 25.21
C ASN A 287 -8.12 4.84 24.64
N ASP A 288 -8.75 5.00 23.48
CA ASP A 288 -9.58 3.95 22.89
C ASP A 288 -8.74 2.89 22.16
N LYS A 289 -8.92 1.62 22.54
CA LYS A 289 -8.21 0.50 21.92
C LYS A 289 -8.47 0.37 20.43
N LYS A 290 -9.69 0.65 19.96
CA LYS A 290 -10.04 0.56 18.53
C LYS A 290 -9.26 1.56 17.72
N THR A 291 -9.20 2.80 18.22
CA THR A 291 -8.43 3.90 17.63
C THR A 291 -6.95 3.54 17.55
N ASN A 292 -6.39 3.04 18.66
CA ASN A 292 -4.97 2.67 18.70
C ASN A 292 -4.66 1.51 17.74
N TYR A 293 -5.49 0.47 17.68
CA TYR A 293 -5.29 -0.65 16.75
C TYR A 293 -5.37 -0.19 15.29
N LEU A 294 -6.31 0.71 14.97
CA LEU A 294 -6.43 1.26 13.62
C LEU A 294 -5.19 2.07 13.22
N ILE A 295 -4.73 2.97 14.11
CA ILE A 295 -3.54 3.81 13.84
C ILE A 295 -2.29 2.93 13.69
N ILE A 296 -2.07 1.95 14.57
CA ILE A 296 -0.93 1.03 14.51
C ILE A 296 -0.95 0.23 13.20
N SER A 297 -2.12 -0.32 12.83
CA SER A 297 -2.26 -1.07 11.57
C SER A 297 -1.95 -0.19 10.36
N PHE A 298 -2.40 1.06 10.37
CA PHE A 298 -2.08 2.01 9.29
C PHE A 298 -0.58 2.32 9.24
N ILE A 299 0.04 2.65 10.36
CA ILE A 299 1.47 3.00 10.43
C ILE A 299 2.32 1.84 9.88
N ILE A 300 2.08 0.62 10.34
CA ILE A 300 2.88 -0.54 9.93
C ILE A 300 2.68 -0.82 8.44
N MET A 301 1.43 -0.82 7.96
CA MET A 301 1.14 -1.02 6.55
C MET A 301 1.74 0.09 5.69
N PHE A 302 1.63 1.34 6.10
CA PHE A 302 2.17 2.51 5.40
C PHE A 302 3.69 2.47 5.33
N PHE A 303 4.35 2.17 6.46
CA PHE A 303 5.80 2.03 6.52
C PHE A 303 6.32 0.91 5.63
N ILE A 304 5.70 -0.27 5.69
CA ILE A 304 6.11 -1.42 4.88
C ILE A 304 5.88 -1.15 3.38
N ASN A 305 4.77 -0.48 3.03
CA ASN A 305 4.53 -0.06 1.64
C ASN A 305 5.67 0.82 1.11
N ILE A 306 6.04 1.86 1.88
CA ILE A 306 7.15 2.75 1.51
C ILE A 306 8.46 1.96 1.42
N ALA A 307 8.76 1.13 2.42
CA ALA A 307 9.99 0.35 2.45
C ALA A 307 10.12 -0.60 1.25
N ILE A 308 9.05 -1.32 0.90
CA ILE A 308 9.04 -2.22 -0.26
C ILE A 308 9.21 -1.43 -1.57
N ASN A 309 8.45 -0.34 -1.76
CA ASN A 309 8.55 0.44 -3.00
C ASN A 309 9.94 1.08 -3.14
N VAL A 310 10.48 1.70 -2.09
CA VAL A 310 11.84 2.26 -2.11
C VAL A 310 12.88 1.17 -2.40
N SER A 311 12.79 0.02 -1.73
CA SER A 311 13.71 -1.10 -1.95
C SER A 311 13.62 -1.66 -3.38
N MET A 312 12.41 -1.72 -3.95
CA MET A 312 12.17 -2.11 -5.33
C MET A 312 12.82 -1.14 -6.30
N ASN A 313 12.60 0.18 -6.14
CA ASN A 313 13.20 1.20 -7.00
C ASN A 313 14.74 1.19 -6.91
N LEU A 314 15.31 0.87 -5.74
CA LEU A 314 16.76 0.75 -5.54
C LEU A 314 17.34 -0.62 -5.96
N GLY A 315 16.57 -1.51 -6.55
CA GLY A 315 17.01 -2.82 -7.04
C GLY A 315 17.34 -3.85 -5.96
N THR A 316 17.00 -3.59 -4.70
CA THR A 316 17.25 -4.50 -3.57
C THR A 316 16.11 -5.47 -3.29
N PHE A 317 14.94 -5.22 -3.87
CA PHE A 317 13.73 -6.04 -3.71
C PHE A 317 13.09 -6.33 -5.07
N PRO A 318 12.43 -7.50 -5.26
CA PRO A 318 11.75 -7.85 -6.52
C PRO A 318 10.63 -6.86 -6.88
N ILE A 319 10.31 -6.76 -8.18
CA ILE A 319 9.22 -5.92 -8.69
C ILE A 319 7.88 -6.58 -8.36
N ILE A 320 7.10 -5.99 -7.42
CA ILE A 320 5.81 -6.56 -6.98
C ILE A 320 4.61 -5.73 -7.46
N GLY A 321 4.84 -4.55 -8.02
CA GLY A 321 3.74 -3.69 -8.48
C GLY A 321 3.01 -2.99 -7.33
N ILE A 322 3.76 -2.35 -6.43
CA ILE A 322 3.22 -1.62 -5.27
C ILE A 322 3.45 -0.12 -5.47
N THR A 323 2.37 0.66 -5.46
CA THR A 323 2.41 2.11 -5.60
C THR A 323 2.91 2.81 -4.34
N LEU A 324 3.63 3.93 -4.48
CA LEU A 324 4.10 4.73 -3.36
C LEU A 324 2.97 5.66 -2.86
N PRO A 325 2.59 5.62 -1.56
CA PRO A 325 1.44 6.36 -1.03
C PRO A 325 1.50 7.86 -1.30
N PHE A 326 0.41 8.46 -1.79
CA PHE A 326 0.32 9.90 -2.08
C PHE A 326 1.36 10.45 -3.06
N LEU A 327 2.08 9.60 -3.78
CA LEU A 327 3.06 10.04 -4.78
C LEU A 327 2.80 9.39 -6.14
N SER A 328 2.54 8.07 -6.18
CA SER A 328 2.26 7.33 -7.41
C SER A 328 0.90 7.66 -7.98
N TYR A 329 0.80 7.65 -9.30
CA TYR A 329 -0.49 7.62 -9.98
C TYR A 329 -1.23 6.31 -9.65
N GLY A 330 -2.37 6.42 -8.95
CA GLY A 330 -3.15 5.25 -8.56
C GLY A 330 -4.44 5.64 -7.84
N GLY A 331 -5.55 5.83 -8.58
CA GLY A 331 -6.79 6.35 -8.02
C GLY A 331 -7.35 5.55 -6.85
N SER A 332 -7.40 4.21 -6.95
CA SER A 332 -7.91 3.34 -5.88
C SER A 332 -7.03 3.37 -4.63
N SER A 333 -5.71 3.31 -4.81
CA SER A 333 -4.74 3.40 -3.73
C SER A 333 -4.81 4.76 -3.04
N LEU A 334 -4.89 5.84 -3.81
CA LEU A 334 -5.01 7.20 -3.28
C LEU A 334 -6.29 7.37 -2.43
N LEU A 335 -7.45 6.93 -2.96
CA LEU A 335 -8.71 6.96 -2.24
C LEU A 335 -8.65 6.14 -0.94
N PHE A 336 -8.07 4.95 -1.00
CA PHE A 336 -7.86 4.12 0.18
C PHE A 336 -7.10 4.87 1.29
N TYR A 337 -5.98 5.52 0.97
CA TYR A 337 -5.20 6.27 1.96
C TYR A 337 -5.97 7.46 2.52
N PHE A 338 -6.67 8.22 1.70
CA PHE A 338 -7.49 9.34 2.16
C PHE A 338 -8.63 8.90 3.08
N ILE A 339 -9.35 7.82 2.72
CA ILE A 339 -10.42 7.25 3.55
C ILE A 339 -9.86 6.75 4.88
N PHE A 340 -8.70 6.07 4.86
CA PHE A 340 -8.10 5.52 6.07
C PHE A 340 -7.66 6.64 7.04
N ILE A 341 -6.99 7.69 6.55
CA ILE A 341 -6.60 8.85 7.38
C ILE A 341 -7.85 9.60 7.87
N GLY A 342 -8.89 9.73 7.04
CA GLY A 342 -10.17 10.30 7.43
C GLY A 342 -10.81 9.55 8.60
N LEU A 343 -10.78 8.21 8.59
CA LEU A 343 -11.23 7.36 9.69
C LEU A 343 -10.42 7.58 10.97
N ILE A 344 -9.10 7.63 10.88
CA ILE A 344 -8.22 7.92 12.02
C ILE A 344 -8.60 9.26 12.62
N PHE A 345 -8.77 10.29 11.80
CA PHE A 345 -9.11 11.64 12.29
C PHE A 345 -10.51 11.69 12.93
N SER A 346 -11.49 10.94 12.38
CA SER A 346 -12.83 10.83 12.94
C SER A 346 -12.83 10.17 14.32
N LEU A 347 -12.05 9.08 14.50
CA LEU A 347 -11.92 8.38 15.78
C LEU A 347 -11.28 9.28 16.84
N VAL A 348 -10.14 9.88 16.51
CA VAL A 348 -9.39 10.74 17.44
C VAL A 348 -10.19 12.01 17.84
N ASN A 349 -11.10 12.52 16.99
CA ASN A 349 -11.95 13.67 17.35
C ASN A 349 -13.00 13.33 18.41
N LYS A 350 -13.33 12.05 18.60
CA LYS A 350 -14.36 11.61 19.57
C LYS A 350 -13.78 11.25 20.92
N ASP A 351 -12.49 10.96 20.96
CA ASP A 351 -11.78 10.65 22.18
C ASP A 351 -11.39 11.93 22.95
N THR A 352 -11.63 13.11 22.34
CA THR A 352 -11.46 14.46 22.90
C THR A 352 -12.76 15.14 23.12
#